data_d954f84a66ce6e82a6031fbff349564a
#
_entry.id   d954f84a66ce6e82a6031fbff349564a
#
_cell.length_a   1.000
_cell.length_b   1.000
_cell.length_c   1.000
_cell.angle_alpha   90.00
_cell.angle_beta   90.00
_cell.angle_gamma   90.00
#
_symmetry.space_group_name_H-M   'P 1'
#
loop_
_entity.id
_entity.type
_entity.pdbx_description
1 polymer ?
#
loop_
_entity_poly.entity_id
_entity_poly.type
_entity_poly.pdbx_seq_one_letter_code
_entity_poly.pdbx_strand_id
1 'polypeptide(L)'
;MCRVTGFRRVLFRSQLIETALLAQVNHQSLIATKTRRIVSAAEGRAVSDFGARRAHNMDAAVYGARAAYIGGAVGTATVLAGQMFDIPVSGTMAHSWVMYYKDEFEAFKHYAENYPDGTVLLVDTYDVIGSGIPNAIRVAKEVLEPMGKRLKGIRIDSGDLAYLSKKIRKMLDDVGLEDCKIVVSNSLDEYTITSILQQGGKIDSFGVGERLITAKSDPVFGAVYKISAVEENGTFAPRIKISENVEKITNPGLKDVYRIYDEAGHSVADLITKAGEKVDMSVPYRYADPVKPWKNRSFENCTAKKLQQQVVKEGKRIVEPESLEDIRAYVEKQLNTEVWEEEQRFENPHEHYLDMSPAYYEMKMDMLHESRTR
;
A
#
# COMPACT_ATOMS: atom_id res chain seq x y z
N MET A 1 9.71 -11.20 20.24
CA MET A 1 9.85 -10.44 21.50
C MET A 1 11.27 -10.60 22.02
N CYS A 2 12.01 -9.52 22.17
CA CYS A 2 13.28 -9.57 22.86
C CYS A 2 13.02 -9.91 24.34
N ARG A 3 13.51 -11.03 24.89
CA ARG A 3 13.63 -11.21 26.32
C ARG A 3 14.62 -10.17 26.83
N VAL A 4 14.16 -9.21 27.55
CA VAL A 4 15.01 -8.16 28.08
C VAL A 4 15.11 -8.38 29.58
N THR A 5 16.28 -8.84 30.00
CA THR A 5 16.60 -9.05 31.41
C THR A 5 17.11 -7.75 32.03
N GLY A 6 16.39 -7.26 33.03
CA GLY A 6 16.78 -6.11 33.86
C GLY A 6 16.02 -4.81 33.58
N PHE A 7 15.27 -4.36 34.56
CA PHE A 7 14.32 -3.23 34.52
C PHE A 7 14.87 -1.92 33.88
N ARG A 8 16.08 -1.48 34.27
CA ARG A 8 16.65 -0.24 33.73
C ARG A 8 17.14 -0.32 32.28
N ARG A 9 17.62 -1.48 31.86
CA ARG A 9 18.09 -1.69 30.48
C ARG A 9 16.96 -1.85 29.51
N VAL A 10 15.84 -2.43 29.93
CA VAL A 10 14.64 -2.65 29.09
C VAL A 10 14.01 -1.34 28.70
N LEU A 11 13.69 -0.51 29.72
CA LEU A 11 12.97 0.75 29.51
C LEU A 11 13.75 1.67 28.55
N PHE A 12 15.05 1.82 28.77
CA PHE A 12 15.87 2.70 27.96
C PHE A 12 16.02 2.17 26.51
N ARG A 13 16.29 0.89 26.33
CA ARG A 13 16.49 0.30 25.00
C ARG A 13 15.21 0.28 24.17
N SER A 14 14.09 -0.10 24.74
CA SER A 14 12.81 -0.13 24.02
C SER A 14 12.35 1.26 23.61
N GLN A 15 12.61 2.28 24.41
CA GLN A 15 12.29 3.66 24.03
C GLN A 15 13.19 4.22 22.91
N LEU A 16 14.46 3.82 22.87
CA LEU A 16 15.36 4.23 21.79
C LEU A 16 14.91 3.76 20.40
N ILE A 17 14.30 2.60 20.31
CA ILE A 17 13.86 2.05 19.01
C ILE A 17 12.46 2.51 18.59
N GLU A 18 11.69 3.14 19.48
CA GLU A 18 10.29 3.55 19.23
C GLU A 18 10.16 4.34 17.93
N THR A 19 10.89 5.45 17.82
CA THR A 19 10.77 6.36 16.66
C THR A 19 11.18 5.68 15.37
N ALA A 20 12.31 4.96 15.36
CA ALA A 20 12.79 4.27 14.17
C ALA A 20 11.79 3.19 13.70
N LEU A 21 11.25 2.40 14.64
CA LEU A 21 10.27 1.37 14.34
C LEU A 21 8.98 1.97 13.78
N LEU A 22 8.42 2.97 14.48
CA LEU A 22 7.17 3.60 14.07
C LEU A 22 7.30 4.34 12.73
N ALA A 23 8.41 5.03 12.48
CA ALA A 23 8.65 5.71 11.22
C ALA A 23 8.61 4.74 10.04
N GLN A 24 9.26 3.58 10.16
CA GLN A 24 9.27 2.56 9.10
C GLN A 24 7.90 1.92 8.89
N VAL A 25 7.25 1.50 9.97
CA VAL A 25 5.92 0.86 9.89
C VAL A 25 4.89 1.84 9.34
N ASN A 26 4.83 3.07 9.87
CA ASN A 26 3.84 4.06 9.46
C ASN A 26 4.00 4.42 7.99
N HIS A 27 5.20 4.81 7.56
CA HIS A 27 5.45 5.25 6.19
C HIS A 27 5.09 4.16 5.17
N GLN A 28 5.64 2.94 5.33
CA GLN A 28 5.40 1.89 4.35
C GLN A 28 3.95 1.40 4.37
N SER A 29 3.29 1.32 5.53
CA SER A 29 1.88 0.97 5.62
C SER A 29 0.99 1.99 4.91
N LEU A 30 1.23 3.28 5.11
CA LEU A 30 0.50 4.36 4.45
C LEU A 30 0.62 4.28 2.92
N ILE A 31 1.85 4.16 2.41
CA ILE A 31 2.09 4.13 0.97
C ILE A 31 1.50 2.85 0.34
N ALA A 32 1.66 1.69 0.98
CA ALA A 32 1.07 0.45 0.48
C ALA A 32 -0.46 0.53 0.43
N THR A 33 -1.10 1.05 1.49
CA THR A 33 -2.55 1.24 1.56
C THR A 33 -3.03 2.23 0.50
N LYS A 34 -2.36 3.39 0.38
CA LYS A 34 -2.71 4.39 -0.66
C LYS A 34 -2.58 3.81 -2.05
N THR A 35 -1.51 3.05 -2.31
CA THR A 35 -1.31 2.41 -3.61
C THR A 35 -2.40 1.38 -3.88
N ARG A 36 -2.77 0.55 -2.89
CA ARG A 36 -3.85 -0.43 -3.07
C ARG A 36 -5.18 0.23 -3.46
N ARG A 37 -5.54 1.35 -2.83
CA ARG A 37 -6.73 2.12 -3.18
C ARG A 37 -6.68 2.61 -4.64
N ILE A 38 -5.52 3.13 -5.06
CA ILE A 38 -5.29 3.58 -6.44
C ILE A 38 -5.38 2.42 -7.44
N VAL A 39 -4.77 1.28 -7.12
CA VAL A 39 -4.81 0.06 -7.96
C VAL A 39 -6.23 -0.48 -8.10
N SER A 40 -7.00 -0.51 -7.01
CA SER A 40 -8.41 -0.90 -7.04
C SER A 40 -9.24 0.03 -7.94
N ALA A 41 -9.03 1.35 -7.85
CA ALA A 41 -9.69 2.33 -8.70
C ALA A 41 -9.31 2.21 -10.19
N ALA A 42 -8.16 1.64 -10.49
CA ALA A 42 -7.70 1.44 -11.87
C ALA A 42 -8.40 0.29 -12.61
N GLU A 43 -9.26 -0.49 -11.94
CA GLU A 43 -10.07 -1.56 -12.53
C GLU A 43 -9.25 -2.53 -13.40
N GLY A 44 -8.16 -3.07 -12.85
CA GLY A 44 -7.27 -4.01 -13.52
C GLY A 44 -6.24 -3.39 -14.46
N ARG A 45 -6.25 -2.06 -14.65
CA ARG A 45 -5.22 -1.36 -15.43
C ARG A 45 -3.94 -1.20 -14.62
N ALA A 46 -2.79 -1.22 -15.32
CA ALA A 46 -1.50 -1.08 -14.68
C ALA A 46 -1.32 0.29 -14.01
N VAL A 47 -0.75 0.29 -12.81
CA VAL A 47 -0.37 1.50 -12.06
C VAL A 47 1.13 1.45 -11.80
N SER A 48 1.86 2.49 -12.20
CA SER A 48 3.30 2.64 -11.91
C SER A 48 3.54 3.81 -10.96
N ASP A 49 4.52 3.65 -10.06
CA ASP A 49 4.96 4.72 -9.17
C ASP A 49 5.88 5.71 -9.92
N PHE A 50 5.46 6.97 -9.99
CA PHE A 50 6.20 8.10 -10.55
C PHE A 50 6.47 9.18 -9.49
N GLY A 51 6.44 8.81 -8.21
CA GLY A 51 6.39 9.74 -7.08
C GLY A 51 7.72 10.27 -6.57
N ALA A 52 8.86 9.67 -6.92
CA ALA A 52 10.16 9.91 -6.29
C ALA A 52 10.49 11.39 -6.04
N ARG A 53 10.35 12.26 -7.05
CA ARG A 53 10.66 13.71 -6.95
C ARG A 53 9.76 14.49 -5.99
N ARG A 54 8.66 13.89 -5.53
CA ARG A 54 7.67 14.48 -4.60
C ARG A 54 7.70 13.83 -3.22
N ALA A 55 8.51 12.81 -3.03
CA ALA A 55 8.73 12.21 -1.72
C ALA A 55 9.39 13.20 -0.76
N HIS A 56 9.20 13.01 0.54
CA HIS A 56 9.69 13.94 1.55
C HIS A 56 11.22 13.90 1.72
N ASN A 57 11.87 12.81 1.32
CA ASN A 57 13.32 12.66 1.21
C ASN A 57 13.67 11.45 0.34
N MET A 58 14.97 11.17 0.16
CA MET A 58 15.44 10.06 -0.70
C MET A 58 15.02 8.70 -0.17
N ASP A 59 15.12 8.46 1.15
CA ASP A 59 14.70 7.19 1.75
C ASP A 59 13.20 6.98 1.60
N ALA A 60 12.39 8.04 1.76
CA ALA A 60 10.95 7.99 1.52
C ALA A 60 10.61 7.66 0.06
N ALA A 61 11.41 8.11 -0.91
CA ALA A 61 11.24 7.73 -2.31
C ALA A 61 11.53 6.23 -2.53
N VAL A 62 12.64 5.73 -1.99
CA VAL A 62 13.08 4.34 -2.18
C VAL A 62 12.18 3.34 -1.46
N TYR A 63 11.92 3.54 -0.17
CA TYR A 63 11.03 2.67 0.60
C TYR A 63 9.56 2.88 0.25
N GLY A 64 9.19 4.06 -0.23
CA GLY A 64 7.86 4.33 -0.78
C GLY A 64 7.61 3.54 -2.06
N ALA A 65 8.58 3.47 -2.98
CA ALA A 65 8.51 2.62 -4.17
C ALA A 65 8.35 1.14 -3.82
N ARG A 66 9.11 0.65 -2.80
CA ARG A 66 8.95 -0.71 -2.27
C ARG A 66 7.52 -0.95 -1.76
N ALA A 67 7.01 -0.04 -0.95
CA ALA A 67 5.66 -0.14 -0.39
C ALA A 67 4.58 -0.06 -1.48
N ALA A 68 4.76 0.79 -2.49
CA ALA A 68 3.87 0.88 -3.64
C ALA A 68 3.83 -0.44 -4.43
N TYR A 69 4.96 -1.09 -4.62
CA TYR A 69 5.02 -2.38 -5.29
C TYR A 69 4.27 -3.48 -4.49
N ILE A 70 4.42 -3.51 -3.18
CA ILE A 70 3.63 -4.39 -2.29
C ILE A 70 2.13 -4.09 -2.42
N GLY A 71 1.76 -2.80 -2.50
CA GLY A 71 0.37 -2.36 -2.66
C GLY A 71 -0.25 -2.66 -4.04
N GLY A 72 0.52 -3.19 -4.99
CA GLY A 72 0.04 -3.64 -6.30
C GLY A 72 0.51 -2.80 -7.48
N ALA A 73 1.37 -1.78 -7.31
CA ALA A 73 2.01 -1.12 -8.44
C ALA A 73 2.84 -2.12 -9.26
N VAL A 74 2.84 -1.98 -10.58
CA VAL A 74 3.56 -2.90 -11.48
C VAL A 74 5.04 -2.54 -11.64
N GLY A 75 5.45 -1.34 -11.22
CA GLY A 75 6.82 -0.89 -11.31
C GLY A 75 6.99 0.54 -10.78
N THR A 76 8.21 1.03 -10.82
CA THR A 76 8.58 2.36 -10.31
C THR A 76 9.53 3.09 -11.27
N ALA A 77 9.49 4.41 -11.28
CA ALA A 77 10.51 5.24 -11.93
C ALA A 77 11.76 5.46 -11.04
N THR A 78 11.75 4.94 -9.81
CA THR A 78 12.86 5.07 -8.84
C THR A 78 13.89 3.97 -9.08
N VAL A 79 14.87 4.23 -9.94
CA VAL A 79 15.90 3.25 -10.36
C VAL A 79 16.62 2.61 -9.17
N LEU A 80 16.95 3.38 -8.13
CA LEU A 80 17.59 2.85 -6.94
C LEU A 80 16.72 1.81 -6.20
N ALA A 81 15.40 2.02 -6.16
CA ALA A 81 14.48 1.05 -5.58
C ALA A 81 14.42 -0.23 -6.43
N GLY A 82 14.43 -0.10 -7.75
CA GLY A 82 14.55 -1.24 -8.65
C GLY A 82 15.79 -2.07 -8.37
N GLN A 83 16.94 -1.40 -8.22
CA GLN A 83 18.21 -2.07 -7.92
C GLN A 83 18.25 -2.72 -6.53
N MET A 84 17.68 -2.06 -5.50
CA MET A 84 17.73 -2.56 -4.12
C MET A 84 16.73 -3.68 -3.84
N PHE A 85 15.58 -3.68 -4.51
CA PHE A 85 14.44 -4.54 -4.18
C PHE A 85 13.96 -5.39 -5.36
N ASP A 86 14.68 -5.37 -6.47
CA ASP A 86 14.34 -6.10 -7.70
C ASP A 86 12.94 -5.73 -8.27
N ILE A 87 12.56 -4.44 -8.14
CA ILE A 87 11.29 -3.94 -8.66
C ILE A 87 11.46 -3.57 -10.14
N PRO A 88 10.51 -3.94 -11.03
CA PRO A 88 10.55 -3.51 -12.42
C PRO A 88 10.63 -1.99 -12.54
N VAL A 89 11.65 -1.52 -13.26
CA VAL A 89 11.82 -0.08 -13.51
C VAL A 89 11.08 0.29 -14.78
N SER A 90 10.24 1.31 -14.70
CA SER A 90 9.46 1.84 -15.80
C SER A 90 9.46 3.36 -15.81
N GLY A 91 9.37 3.92 -16.99
CA GLY A 91 9.32 5.37 -17.17
C GLY A 91 9.25 5.74 -18.64
N THR A 92 9.11 7.03 -18.91
CA THR A 92 9.10 7.60 -20.26
C THR A 92 10.01 8.81 -20.30
N MET A 93 10.15 9.44 -21.48
CA MET A 93 10.83 10.73 -21.59
C MET A 93 10.16 11.80 -20.71
N ALA A 94 10.92 12.84 -20.34
CA ALA A 94 10.41 14.05 -19.73
C ALA A 94 10.15 15.13 -20.81
N HIS A 95 9.34 16.15 -20.50
CA HIS A 95 9.12 17.31 -21.39
C HIS A 95 10.43 17.99 -21.81
N SER A 96 11.44 17.99 -20.93
CA SER A 96 12.76 18.56 -21.23
C SER A 96 13.46 17.85 -22.40
N TRP A 97 13.20 16.57 -22.64
CA TRP A 97 13.71 15.87 -23.83
C TRP A 97 13.10 16.48 -25.09
N VAL A 98 11.78 16.66 -25.12
CA VAL A 98 11.08 17.25 -26.27
C VAL A 98 11.57 18.68 -26.53
N MET A 99 11.68 19.49 -25.46
CA MET A 99 12.12 20.88 -25.51
C MET A 99 13.59 21.05 -25.92
N TYR A 100 14.41 20.03 -25.80
CA TYR A 100 15.83 20.08 -26.20
C TYR A 100 16.00 20.15 -27.73
N TYR A 101 15.07 19.57 -28.48
CA TYR A 101 15.10 19.56 -29.93
C TYR A 101 14.36 20.78 -30.53
N LYS A 102 14.66 21.08 -31.79
CA LYS A 102 14.04 22.22 -32.47
C LYS A 102 12.55 22.03 -32.72
N ASP A 103 12.16 20.78 -32.97
CA ASP A 103 10.75 20.40 -33.13
C ASP A 103 10.46 19.04 -32.48
N GLU A 104 9.18 18.80 -32.26
CA GLU A 104 8.69 17.65 -31.54
C GLU A 104 8.89 16.34 -32.32
N PHE A 105 8.80 16.37 -33.65
CA PHE A 105 9.02 15.19 -34.48
C PHE A 105 10.45 14.67 -34.36
N GLU A 106 11.47 15.56 -34.44
CA GLU A 106 12.88 15.19 -34.26
C GLU A 106 13.13 14.62 -32.87
N ALA A 107 12.51 15.18 -31.81
CA ALA A 107 12.61 14.64 -30.46
C ALA A 107 12.07 13.21 -30.36
N PHE A 108 10.90 12.97 -30.93
CA PHE A 108 10.24 11.66 -30.94
C PHE A 108 10.99 10.65 -31.80
N LYS A 109 11.48 11.05 -32.96
CA LYS A 109 12.30 10.24 -33.86
C LYS A 109 13.56 9.74 -33.16
N HIS A 110 14.35 10.62 -32.58
CA HIS A 110 15.57 10.25 -31.86
C HIS A 110 15.27 9.34 -30.66
N TYR A 111 14.15 9.54 -29.97
CA TYR A 111 13.76 8.61 -28.89
C TYR A 111 13.42 7.22 -29.46
N ALA A 112 12.66 7.14 -30.53
CA ALA A 112 12.28 5.89 -31.18
C ALA A 112 13.49 5.13 -31.75
N GLU A 113 14.45 5.84 -32.34
CA GLU A 113 15.71 5.25 -32.84
C GLU A 113 16.54 4.62 -31.73
N ASN A 114 16.56 5.21 -30.52
CA ASN A 114 17.31 4.69 -29.36
C ASN A 114 16.55 3.61 -28.59
N TYR A 115 15.22 3.64 -28.58
CA TYR A 115 14.36 2.72 -27.80
C TYR A 115 13.24 2.11 -28.66
N PRO A 116 13.56 1.44 -29.78
CA PRO A 116 12.54 1.03 -30.75
C PRO A 116 11.54 -0.01 -30.22
N ASP A 117 11.97 -0.86 -29.27
CA ASP A 117 11.12 -1.89 -28.69
C ASP A 117 10.21 -1.40 -27.55
N GLY A 118 10.54 -0.25 -26.96
CA GLY A 118 9.85 0.31 -25.80
C GLY A 118 9.36 1.75 -26.00
N THR A 119 9.17 2.20 -27.24
CA THR A 119 8.83 3.59 -27.53
C THR A 119 7.47 3.97 -26.97
N VAL A 120 7.47 4.85 -25.97
CA VAL A 120 6.30 5.56 -25.44
C VAL A 120 6.58 7.07 -25.51
N LEU A 121 5.76 7.80 -26.26
CA LEU A 121 5.98 9.21 -26.57
C LEU A 121 5.12 10.14 -25.71
N LEU A 122 5.74 11.16 -25.10
CA LEU A 122 5.06 12.17 -24.28
C LEU A 122 4.55 13.30 -25.22
N VAL A 123 3.23 13.34 -25.43
CA VAL A 123 2.62 14.08 -26.56
C VAL A 123 2.00 15.42 -26.17
N ASP A 124 2.13 15.84 -24.91
CA ASP A 124 1.49 17.06 -24.39
C ASP A 124 2.48 18.18 -24.05
N THR A 125 3.67 18.17 -24.66
CA THR A 125 4.64 19.25 -24.44
C THR A 125 4.12 20.59 -25.01
N TYR A 126 3.42 20.59 -26.13
CA TYR A 126 2.90 21.79 -26.80
C TYR A 126 1.39 21.68 -27.05
N ASP A 127 0.95 20.95 -28.05
CA ASP A 127 -0.46 20.74 -28.40
C ASP A 127 -0.70 19.26 -28.68
N VAL A 128 -1.45 18.60 -27.82
CA VAL A 128 -1.72 17.17 -27.90
C VAL A 128 -2.33 16.77 -29.25
N ILE A 129 -3.35 17.49 -29.69
CA ILE A 129 -4.16 17.13 -30.88
C ILE A 129 -3.58 17.70 -32.16
N GLY A 130 -3.07 18.93 -32.11
CA GLY A 130 -2.54 19.62 -33.29
C GLY A 130 -1.10 19.26 -33.64
N SER A 131 -0.31 18.78 -32.68
CA SER A 131 1.12 18.48 -32.85
C SER A 131 1.52 17.12 -32.32
N GLY A 132 1.32 16.83 -31.04
CA GLY A 132 1.86 15.66 -30.36
C GLY A 132 1.42 14.34 -31.00
N ILE A 133 0.12 14.13 -31.15
CA ILE A 133 -0.40 12.90 -31.76
C ILE A 133 -0.07 12.80 -33.25
N PRO A 134 -0.21 13.86 -34.08
CA PRO A 134 0.25 13.82 -35.46
C PRO A 134 1.73 13.44 -35.60
N ASN A 135 2.62 14.00 -34.79
CA ASN A 135 4.05 13.68 -34.81
C ASN A 135 4.33 12.26 -34.30
N ALA A 136 3.61 11.77 -33.30
CA ALA A 136 3.71 10.39 -32.82
C ALA A 136 3.28 9.39 -33.90
N ILE A 137 2.21 9.66 -34.64
CA ILE A 137 1.76 8.85 -35.77
C ILE A 137 2.80 8.87 -36.89
N ARG A 138 3.39 10.01 -37.20
CA ARG A 138 4.47 10.09 -38.20
C ARG A 138 5.67 9.25 -37.77
N VAL A 139 6.11 9.31 -36.53
CA VAL A 139 7.22 8.47 -36.03
C VAL A 139 6.87 6.99 -36.09
N ALA A 140 5.64 6.62 -35.76
CA ALA A 140 5.19 5.23 -35.92
C ALA A 140 5.34 4.73 -37.36
N LYS A 141 4.90 5.54 -38.36
CA LYS A 141 4.88 5.19 -39.78
C LYS A 141 6.24 5.34 -40.48
N GLU A 142 6.93 6.46 -40.21
CA GLU A 142 8.14 6.84 -40.94
C GLU A 142 9.42 6.26 -40.32
N VAL A 143 9.41 5.93 -39.00
CA VAL A 143 10.60 5.45 -38.28
C VAL A 143 10.44 4.03 -37.77
N LEU A 144 9.39 3.72 -37.01
CA LEU A 144 9.25 2.41 -36.35
C LEU A 144 8.81 1.30 -37.34
N GLU A 145 7.81 1.54 -38.16
CA GLU A 145 7.34 0.52 -39.15
C GLU A 145 8.44 0.06 -40.10
N PRO A 146 9.30 0.94 -40.69
CA PRO A 146 10.44 0.51 -41.51
C PRO A 146 11.46 -0.35 -40.74
N MET A 147 11.56 -0.20 -39.40
CA MET A 147 12.39 -1.02 -38.53
C MET A 147 11.71 -2.35 -38.13
N GLY A 148 10.49 -2.61 -38.60
CA GLY A 148 9.68 -3.75 -38.14
C GLY A 148 9.19 -3.63 -36.69
N LYS A 149 9.08 -2.42 -36.18
CA LYS A 149 8.68 -2.12 -34.82
C LYS A 149 7.33 -1.39 -34.75
N ARG A 150 6.72 -1.37 -33.56
CA ARG A 150 5.43 -0.73 -33.32
C ARG A 150 5.55 0.32 -32.22
N LEU A 151 4.82 1.42 -32.36
CA LEU A 151 4.66 2.39 -31.28
C LEU A 151 3.93 1.73 -30.12
N LYS A 152 4.62 1.59 -28.98
CA LYS A 152 4.06 0.89 -27.80
C LYS A 152 3.02 1.72 -27.05
N GLY A 153 3.20 3.03 -27.03
CA GLY A 153 2.24 3.89 -26.37
C GLY A 153 2.52 5.37 -26.55
N ILE A 154 1.56 6.15 -26.10
CA ILE A 154 1.67 7.58 -25.89
C ILE A 154 1.38 7.92 -24.43
N ARG A 155 1.93 9.01 -23.93
CA ARG A 155 1.66 9.52 -22.58
C ARG A 155 1.10 10.94 -22.62
N ILE A 156 0.09 11.17 -21.79
CA ILE A 156 -0.52 12.49 -21.54
C ILE A 156 -0.33 12.81 -20.06
N ASP A 157 0.20 14.00 -19.77
CA ASP A 157 0.51 14.47 -18.40
C ASP A 157 -0.29 15.73 -18.02
N SER A 158 -1.21 16.21 -18.88
CA SER A 158 -1.95 17.46 -18.68
C SER A 158 -3.30 17.48 -19.41
N GLY A 159 -4.15 18.45 -19.05
CA GLY A 159 -5.45 18.66 -19.67
C GLY A 159 -6.56 17.75 -19.16
N ASP A 160 -7.68 17.71 -19.89
CA ASP A 160 -8.80 16.81 -19.61
C ASP A 160 -8.50 15.41 -20.13
N LEU A 161 -8.01 14.54 -19.23
CA LEU A 161 -7.53 13.21 -19.57
C LEU A 161 -8.64 12.30 -20.12
N ALA A 162 -9.88 12.44 -19.64
CA ALA A 162 -11.01 11.66 -20.15
C ALA A 162 -11.39 12.06 -21.58
N TYR A 163 -11.46 13.34 -21.85
CA TYR A 163 -11.75 13.87 -23.16
C TYR A 163 -10.63 13.59 -24.17
N LEU A 164 -9.38 13.89 -23.79
CA LEU A 164 -8.21 13.71 -24.66
C LEU A 164 -8.02 12.24 -25.01
N SER A 165 -8.10 11.32 -24.05
CA SER A 165 -7.88 9.89 -24.30
C SER A 165 -8.90 9.31 -25.29
N LYS A 166 -10.15 9.77 -25.26
CA LYS A 166 -11.18 9.36 -26.25
C LYS A 166 -10.85 9.84 -27.66
N LYS A 167 -10.44 11.11 -27.80
CA LYS A 167 -10.02 11.66 -29.09
C LYS A 167 -8.78 10.97 -29.63
N ILE A 168 -7.78 10.80 -28.78
CA ILE A 168 -6.52 10.16 -29.15
C ILE A 168 -6.76 8.71 -29.59
N ARG A 169 -7.58 7.96 -28.85
CA ARG A 169 -7.88 6.57 -29.23
C ARG A 169 -8.47 6.50 -30.64
N LYS A 170 -9.40 7.40 -30.95
CA LYS A 170 -9.96 7.47 -32.31
C LYS A 170 -8.89 7.81 -33.35
N MET A 171 -8.01 8.80 -33.09
CA MET A 171 -6.95 9.18 -34.03
C MET A 171 -5.96 8.05 -34.29
N LEU A 172 -5.63 7.26 -33.27
CA LEU A 172 -4.74 6.13 -33.39
C LEU A 172 -5.41 4.95 -34.14
N ASP A 173 -6.67 4.66 -33.85
CA ASP A 173 -7.45 3.62 -34.54
C ASP A 173 -7.65 3.94 -36.02
N ASP A 174 -7.95 5.18 -36.37
CA ASP A 174 -8.14 5.63 -37.75
C ASP A 174 -6.90 5.40 -38.65
N VAL A 175 -5.72 5.16 -38.03
CA VAL A 175 -4.44 4.93 -38.77
C VAL A 175 -3.84 3.53 -38.53
N GLY A 176 -4.57 2.59 -37.93
CA GLY A 176 -4.15 1.21 -37.69
C GLY A 176 -3.16 1.06 -36.49
N LEU A 177 -3.29 1.88 -35.48
CA LEU A 177 -2.50 1.84 -34.24
C LEU A 177 -3.36 1.47 -33.02
N GLU A 178 -4.27 0.51 -33.17
CA GLU A 178 -5.17 0.03 -32.11
C GLU A 178 -4.41 -0.59 -30.94
N ASP A 179 -3.23 -1.14 -31.20
CA ASP A 179 -2.34 -1.74 -30.19
C ASP A 179 -1.52 -0.72 -29.39
N CYS A 180 -1.46 0.55 -29.85
CA CYS A 180 -0.78 1.62 -29.15
C CYS A 180 -1.48 1.98 -27.84
N LYS A 181 -0.78 1.87 -26.70
CA LYS A 181 -1.32 2.09 -25.37
C LYS A 181 -1.39 3.58 -25.01
N ILE A 182 -2.42 3.96 -24.26
CA ILE A 182 -2.59 5.31 -23.73
C ILE A 182 -2.24 5.30 -22.24
N VAL A 183 -1.14 5.96 -21.90
CA VAL A 183 -0.65 6.14 -20.54
C VAL A 183 -1.02 7.54 -20.05
N VAL A 184 -1.57 7.67 -18.87
CA VAL A 184 -1.86 8.99 -18.29
C VAL A 184 -1.15 9.19 -16.95
N SER A 185 -0.82 10.43 -16.67
CA SER A 185 -0.22 10.86 -15.41
C SER A 185 -0.74 12.27 -15.05
N ASN A 186 -0.24 12.88 -13.98
CA ASN A 186 -0.65 14.16 -13.44
C ASN A 186 -1.78 14.11 -12.41
N SER A 187 -1.42 14.41 -11.17
CA SER A 187 -2.35 14.61 -10.04
C SER A 187 -3.38 13.50 -9.82
N LEU A 188 -3.02 12.27 -10.19
CA LEU A 188 -3.88 11.11 -10.09
C LEU A 188 -3.92 10.56 -8.66
N ASP A 189 -5.11 10.13 -8.25
CA ASP A 189 -5.39 9.32 -7.09
C ASP A 189 -6.62 8.43 -7.37
N GLU A 190 -7.05 7.66 -6.37
CA GLU A 190 -8.21 6.77 -6.48
C GLU A 190 -9.48 7.50 -6.95
N TYR A 191 -9.73 8.72 -6.48
CA TYR A 191 -10.93 9.49 -6.84
C TYR A 191 -10.85 10.03 -8.27
N THR A 192 -9.72 10.59 -8.64
CA THR A 192 -9.51 11.13 -9.99
C THR A 192 -9.55 10.02 -11.04
N ILE A 193 -8.93 8.87 -10.76
CA ILE A 193 -8.94 7.71 -11.66
C ILE A 193 -10.37 7.19 -11.84
N THR A 194 -11.11 7.00 -10.75
CA THR A 194 -12.53 6.59 -10.81
C THR A 194 -13.35 7.55 -11.66
N SER A 195 -13.18 8.86 -11.45
CA SER A 195 -13.91 9.89 -12.22
C SER A 195 -13.57 9.83 -13.71
N ILE A 196 -12.29 9.70 -14.07
CA ILE A 196 -11.85 9.61 -15.48
C ILE A 196 -12.44 8.39 -16.18
N LEU A 197 -12.45 7.23 -15.49
CA LEU A 197 -13.00 5.98 -16.03
C LEU A 197 -14.52 6.06 -16.18
N GLN A 198 -15.23 6.60 -15.19
CA GLN A 198 -16.68 6.83 -15.27
C GLN A 198 -17.08 7.77 -16.42
N GLN A 199 -16.22 8.72 -16.80
CA GLN A 199 -16.40 9.58 -17.97
C GLN A 199 -16.08 8.87 -19.28
N GLY A 200 -15.75 7.59 -19.26
CA GLY A 200 -15.43 6.77 -20.43
C GLY A 200 -14.03 6.98 -21.00
N GLY A 201 -13.09 7.45 -20.18
CA GLY A 201 -11.67 7.61 -20.56
C GLY A 201 -11.09 6.31 -21.13
N LYS A 202 -10.36 6.41 -22.24
CA LYS A 202 -9.73 5.29 -22.96
C LYS A 202 -8.26 5.19 -22.55
N ILE A 203 -8.02 4.61 -21.39
CA ILE A 203 -6.71 4.57 -20.73
C ILE A 203 -6.30 3.13 -20.50
N ASP A 204 -5.05 2.81 -20.75
CA ASP A 204 -4.47 1.49 -20.54
C ASP A 204 -3.62 1.40 -19.27
N SER A 205 -2.99 2.50 -18.84
CA SER A 205 -2.18 2.52 -17.63
C SER A 205 -2.05 3.92 -17.02
N PHE A 206 -1.70 3.94 -15.73
CA PHE A 206 -1.59 5.15 -14.92
C PHE A 206 -0.18 5.29 -14.33
N GLY A 207 0.45 6.47 -14.53
CA GLY A 207 1.65 6.87 -13.81
C GLY A 207 1.26 7.78 -12.64
N VAL A 208 1.35 7.30 -11.42
CA VAL A 208 0.89 8.04 -10.24
C VAL A 208 2.06 8.51 -9.41
N GLY A 209 2.10 9.82 -9.13
CA GLY A 209 3.25 10.46 -8.48
C GLY A 209 2.96 10.97 -7.08
N GLU A 210 2.78 12.31 -6.96
CA GLU A 210 2.67 13.02 -5.68
C GLU A 210 1.69 12.38 -4.70
N ARG A 211 0.45 12.16 -5.15
CA ARG A 211 -0.62 11.73 -4.25
C ARG A 211 -0.43 10.31 -3.71
N LEU A 212 0.30 9.47 -4.46
CA LEU A 212 0.71 8.14 -4.01
C LEU A 212 1.82 8.26 -2.97
N ILE A 213 2.97 8.88 -3.33
CA ILE A 213 4.19 8.84 -2.52
C ILE A 213 4.11 9.66 -1.24
N THR A 214 3.12 10.55 -1.12
CA THR A 214 2.85 11.33 0.09
C THR A 214 1.66 10.82 0.87
N ALA A 215 1.03 9.72 0.46
CA ALA A 215 -0.24 9.23 1.00
C ALA A 215 -1.27 10.37 1.15
N LYS A 216 -1.38 11.24 0.13
CA LYS A 216 -2.23 12.44 0.19
C LYS A 216 -3.67 12.04 0.51
N SER A 217 -4.36 12.84 1.27
CA SER A 217 -5.65 12.68 1.92
C SER A 217 -5.59 12.12 3.34
N ASP A 218 -4.69 11.21 3.65
CA ASP A 218 -4.49 10.67 5.01
C ASP A 218 -3.01 10.34 5.22
N PRO A 219 -2.14 11.35 5.44
CA PRO A 219 -0.69 11.17 5.47
C PRO A 219 -0.14 10.72 6.82
N VAL A 220 -1.00 10.47 7.82
CA VAL A 220 -0.58 10.11 9.17
C VAL A 220 -1.23 8.80 9.61
N PHE A 221 -0.41 7.83 9.90
CA PHE A 221 -0.82 6.58 10.54
C PHE A 221 -0.65 6.72 12.06
N GLY A 222 -1.74 6.84 12.81
CA GLY A 222 -1.73 7.16 14.23
C GLY A 222 -1.22 6.05 15.16
N ALA A 223 -0.26 5.23 14.74
CA ALA A 223 0.30 4.16 15.54
C ALA A 223 1.06 4.69 16.76
N VAL A 224 1.00 3.93 17.85
CA VAL A 224 1.67 4.24 19.12
C VAL A 224 2.48 3.06 19.63
N TYR A 225 3.52 3.35 20.36
CA TYR A 225 4.38 2.37 21.01
C TYR A 225 4.32 2.58 22.54
N LYS A 226 3.82 1.59 23.27
CA LYS A 226 3.60 1.71 24.71
C LYS A 226 4.04 0.47 25.45
N ILE A 227 4.57 0.65 26.68
CA ILE A 227 4.84 -0.46 27.58
C ILE A 227 3.50 -1.10 27.96
N SER A 228 3.39 -2.40 27.78
CA SER A 228 2.21 -3.19 28.15
C SER A 228 2.49 -4.20 29.26
N ALA A 229 3.74 -4.59 29.46
CA ALA A 229 4.15 -5.47 30.55
C ALA A 229 5.63 -5.26 30.91
N VAL A 230 5.99 -5.58 32.14
CA VAL A 230 7.37 -5.58 32.66
C VAL A 230 7.66 -6.93 33.28
N GLU A 231 8.83 -7.49 33.02
CA GLU A 231 9.28 -8.74 33.65
C GLU A 231 9.71 -8.45 35.12
N GLU A 232 9.04 -9.09 36.04
CA GLU A 232 9.31 -9.03 37.49
C GLU A 232 9.41 -10.46 38.02
N ASN A 233 10.54 -10.83 38.60
CA ASN A 233 10.77 -12.16 39.16
C ASN A 233 10.44 -13.34 38.21
N GLY A 234 10.75 -13.17 36.91
CA GLY A 234 10.52 -14.20 35.89
C GLY A 234 9.09 -14.26 35.35
N THR A 235 8.21 -13.35 35.79
CA THR A 235 6.83 -13.23 35.29
C THR A 235 6.60 -11.86 34.65
N PHE A 236 5.69 -11.78 33.67
CA PHE A 236 5.32 -10.50 33.03
C PHE A 236 4.17 -9.87 33.78
N ALA A 237 4.48 -8.85 34.61
CA ALA A 237 3.48 -8.04 35.28
C ALA A 237 2.86 -7.02 34.29
N PRO A 238 1.54 -6.99 34.14
CA PRO A 238 0.87 -6.08 33.21
C PRO A 238 1.03 -4.62 33.61
N ARG A 239 1.06 -3.73 32.61
CA ARG A 239 1.09 -2.27 32.77
C ARG A 239 0.04 -1.64 31.88
N ILE A 240 -0.71 -0.69 32.43
CA ILE A 240 -1.76 0.02 31.69
C ILE A 240 -1.52 1.54 31.75
N LYS A 241 -1.70 2.20 30.60
CA LYS A 241 -1.84 3.65 30.54
C LYS A 241 -3.33 3.99 30.42
N ILE A 242 -3.82 4.83 31.33
CA ILE A 242 -5.18 5.36 31.30
C ILE A 242 -5.19 6.72 30.59
N SER A 243 -6.26 7.02 29.91
CA SER A 243 -6.47 8.26 29.19
C SER A 243 -7.92 8.67 29.26
N GLU A 244 -8.21 9.97 29.23
CA GLU A 244 -9.57 10.50 29.07
C GLU A 244 -10.20 10.05 27.75
N ASN A 245 -9.37 9.86 26.73
CA ASN A 245 -9.83 9.25 25.48
C ASN A 245 -9.73 7.72 25.56
N VAL A 246 -10.85 7.03 25.50
CA VAL A 246 -10.96 5.57 25.62
C VAL A 246 -10.09 4.84 24.59
N GLU A 247 -10.01 5.35 23.36
CA GLU A 247 -9.19 4.77 22.28
C GLU A 247 -7.68 4.81 22.59
N LYS A 248 -7.25 5.70 23.50
CA LYS A 248 -5.85 5.83 23.94
C LYS A 248 -5.51 5.00 25.18
N ILE A 249 -6.48 4.27 25.73
CA ILE A 249 -6.24 3.30 26.81
C ILE A 249 -5.50 2.10 26.23
N THR A 250 -4.35 1.78 26.82
CA THR A 250 -3.53 0.67 26.30
C THR A 250 -4.10 -0.68 26.66
N ASN A 251 -3.81 -1.68 25.85
CA ASN A 251 -4.11 -3.09 26.14
C ASN A 251 -2.95 -3.68 26.95
N PRO A 252 -3.14 -3.96 28.27
CA PRO A 252 -2.08 -4.38 29.18
C PRO A 252 -1.64 -5.82 28.99
N GLY A 253 -0.50 -6.16 29.56
CA GLY A 253 0.00 -7.52 29.66
C GLY A 253 0.72 -8.04 28.41
N LEU A 254 1.36 -9.19 28.57
CA LEU A 254 1.85 -9.98 27.45
C LEU A 254 0.64 -10.71 26.84
N LYS A 255 0.47 -10.60 25.53
CA LYS A 255 -0.74 -11.03 24.84
C LYS A 255 -0.43 -11.73 23.52
N ASP A 256 -1.34 -12.58 23.13
CA ASP A 256 -1.39 -13.18 21.80
C ASP A 256 -2.51 -12.55 20.98
N VAL A 257 -2.36 -12.53 19.66
CA VAL A 257 -3.36 -12.05 18.71
C VAL A 257 -3.65 -13.16 17.72
N TYR A 258 -4.92 -13.48 17.58
CA TYR A 258 -5.41 -14.47 16.65
C TYR A 258 -6.35 -13.81 15.64
N ARG A 259 -6.33 -14.30 14.41
CA ARG A 259 -7.38 -14.04 13.42
C ARG A 259 -8.32 -15.22 13.36
N ILE A 260 -9.60 -14.94 13.40
CA ILE A 260 -10.65 -15.94 13.34
C ILE A 260 -11.19 -15.97 11.91
N TYR A 261 -11.32 -17.18 11.37
CA TYR A 261 -11.79 -17.45 10.03
C TYR A 261 -13.06 -18.30 10.07
N ASP A 262 -14.03 -17.97 9.22
CA ASP A 262 -15.21 -18.79 8.97
C ASP A 262 -14.88 -20.05 8.13
N GLU A 263 -15.90 -20.88 7.86
CA GLU A 263 -15.77 -22.08 7.04
C GLU A 263 -15.33 -21.79 5.59
N ALA A 264 -15.64 -20.61 5.06
CA ALA A 264 -15.26 -20.18 3.73
C ALA A 264 -13.81 -19.64 3.67
N GLY A 265 -13.19 -19.41 4.83
CA GLY A 265 -11.83 -18.86 4.94
C GLY A 265 -11.78 -17.33 5.01
N HIS A 266 -12.92 -16.64 5.16
CA HIS A 266 -12.93 -15.20 5.37
C HIS A 266 -12.59 -14.86 6.82
N SER A 267 -11.83 -13.80 7.02
CA SER A 267 -11.51 -13.26 8.34
C SER A 267 -12.73 -12.54 8.92
N VAL A 268 -13.24 -13.05 10.05
CA VAL A 268 -14.46 -12.51 10.70
C VAL A 268 -14.18 -11.62 11.90
N ALA A 269 -13.01 -11.79 12.54
CA ALA A 269 -12.56 -10.96 13.65
C ALA A 269 -11.08 -11.19 13.96
N ASP A 270 -10.45 -10.24 14.62
CA ASP A 270 -9.19 -10.45 15.34
C ASP A 270 -9.48 -10.56 16.85
N LEU A 271 -8.74 -11.42 17.54
CA LEU A 271 -8.92 -11.74 18.96
C LEU A 271 -7.65 -11.49 19.75
N ILE A 272 -7.74 -10.69 20.81
CA ILE A 272 -6.66 -10.52 21.79
C ILE A 272 -6.89 -11.45 22.98
N THR A 273 -5.84 -12.21 23.37
CA THR A 273 -5.85 -13.11 24.54
C THR A 273 -4.65 -12.84 25.44
N LYS A 274 -4.67 -13.37 26.65
CA LYS A 274 -3.45 -13.48 27.45
C LYS A 274 -2.44 -14.38 26.71
N ALA A 275 -1.16 -14.07 26.82
CA ALA A 275 -0.13 -14.91 26.19
C ALA A 275 -0.21 -16.35 26.72
N GLY A 276 -0.27 -17.31 25.80
CA GLY A 276 -0.40 -18.73 26.11
C GLY A 276 -1.80 -19.20 26.49
N GLU A 277 -2.81 -18.33 26.44
CA GLU A 277 -4.21 -18.73 26.61
C GLU A 277 -4.62 -19.65 25.45
N LYS A 278 -5.27 -20.75 25.78
CA LYS A 278 -5.73 -21.71 24.78
C LYS A 278 -7.01 -21.20 24.13
N VAL A 279 -6.97 -20.97 22.83
CA VAL A 279 -8.14 -20.66 22.02
C VAL A 279 -8.71 -21.96 21.47
N ASP A 280 -9.90 -22.33 21.94
CA ASP A 280 -10.58 -23.56 21.52
C ASP A 280 -11.83 -23.17 20.70
N MET A 281 -11.79 -23.38 19.40
CA MET A 281 -12.87 -23.09 18.47
C MET A 281 -13.81 -24.29 18.23
N SER A 282 -13.59 -25.41 18.94
CA SER A 282 -14.47 -26.60 18.86
C SER A 282 -15.80 -26.42 19.58
N VAL A 283 -15.91 -25.39 20.41
CA VAL A 283 -17.13 -24.99 21.11
C VAL A 283 -17.44 -23.54 20.78
N PRO A 284 -18.72 -23.13 20.79
CA PRO A 284 -19.07 -21.72 20.60
C PRO A 284 -18.35 -20.84 21.61
N TYR A 285 -17.53 -19.93 21.12
CA TYR A 285 -16.74 -19.02 21.96
C TYR A 285 -17.35 -17.62 21.93
N ARG A 286 -17.61 -17.06 23.11
CA ARG A 286 -18.23 -15.75 23.25
C ARG A 286 -17.18 -14.72 23.61
N TYR A 287 -17.06 -13.68 22.79
CA TYR A 287 -16.12 -12.59 22.97
C TYR A 287 -16.79 -11.27 23.32
N ALA A 288 -16.03 -10.40 23.99
CA ALA A 288 -16.47 -9.06 24.32
C ALA A 288 -15.81 -8.04 23.39
N ASP A 289 -16.59 -7.16 22.80
CA ASP A 289 -16.09 -5.96 22.13
C ASP A 289 -15.49 -5.03 23.20
N PRO A 290 -14.21 -4.65 23.08
CA PRO A 290 -13.53 -3.85 24.11
C PRO A 290 -14.03 -2.41 24.22
N VAL A 291 -14.72 -1.90 23.21
CA VAL A 291 -15.25 -0.52 23.17
C VAL A 291 -16.77 -0.54 23.42
N LYS A 292 -17.46 -1.56 22.97
CA LYS A 292 -18.92 -1.72 23.05
C LYS A 292 -19.26 -3.03 23.79
N PRO A 293 -19.06 -3.10 25.12
CA PRO A 293 -19.16 -4.35 25.91
C PRO A 293 -20.55 -5.01 25.87
N TRP A 294 -21.56 -4.28 25.48
CA TRP A 294 -22.91 -4.83 25.23
C TRP A 294 -23.01 -5.60 23.92
N LYS A 295 -22.07 -5.39 22.96
CA LYS A 295 -21.92 -6.22 21.78
C LYS A 295 -21.07 -7.42 22.15
N ASN A 296 -21.65 -8.58 22.11
CA ASN A 296 -20.95 -9.84 22.24
C ASN A 296 -21.24 -10.70 21.03
N ARG A 297 -20.27 -11.50 20.61
CA ARG A 297 -20.38 -12.40 19.49
C ARG A 297 -20.05 -13.80 19.92
N SER A 298 -20.70 -14.75 19.29
CA SER A 298 -20.37 -16.16 19.39
C SER A 298 -19.88 -16.62 18.03
N PHE A 299 -18.73 -17.25 17.98
CA PHE A 299 -18.18 -17.85 16.78
C PHE A 299 -18.36 -19.34 16.86
N GLU A 300 -18.98 -19.90 15.82
CA GLU A 300 -19.23 -21.35 15.67
C GLU A 300 -18.63 -21.79 14.34
N ASN A 301 -18.10 -23.01 14.29
CA ASN A 301 -17.49 -23.58 13.09
C ASN A 301 -16.36 -22.71 12.50
N CYS A 302 -15.62 -22.01 13.35
CA CYS A 302 -14.53 -21.14 12.95
C CYS A 302 -13.17 -21.77 13.25
N THR A 303 -12.14 -21.25 12.62
CA THR A 303 -10.73 -21.58 12.94
C THR A 303 -10.00 -20.33 13.43
N ALA A 304 -8.98 -20.52 14.26
CA ALA A 304 -8.16 -19.42 14.78
C ALA A 304 -6.70 -19.60 14.39
N LYS A 305 -6.09 -18.57 13.82
CA LYS A 305 -4.67 -18.55 13.45
C LYS A 305 -3.95 -17.45 14.23
N LYS A 306 -2.88 -17.82 14.92
CA LYS A 306 -2.02 -16.86 15.61
C LYS A 306 -1.29 -15.99 14.60
N LEU A 307 -1.41 -14.67 14.73
CA LEU A 307 -0.82 -13.69 13.79
C LEU A 307 0.63 -13.34 14.11
N GLN A 308 1.03 -13.45 15.38
CA GLN A 308 2.36 -13.04 15.82
C GLN A 308 3.42 -14.08 15.45
N GLN A 309 4.48 -13.61 14.82
CA GLN A 309 5.68 -14.38 14.54
C GLN A 309 6.88 -13.75 15.26
N GLN A 310 7.68 -14.57 15.93
CA GLN A 310 8.92 -14.09 16.52
C GLN A 310 9.98 -13.93 15.43
N VAL A 311 10.43 -12.72 15.20
CA VAL A 311 11.42 -12.38 14.15
C VAL A 311 12.83 -12.15 14.72
N VAL A 312 12.92 -11.82 16.01
CA VAL A 312 14.19 -11.59 16.71
C VAL A 312 14.22 -12.36 18.02
N LYS A 313 15.31 -13.06 18.29
CA LYS A 313 15.59 -13.74 19.56
C LYS A 313 17.02 -13.43 20.02
N GLU A 314 17.17 -13.00 21.27
CA GLU A 314 18.48 -12.68 21.88
C GLU A 314 19.30 -11.68 21.04
N GLY A 315 18.63 -10.68 20.43
CA GLY A 315 19.26 -9.66 19.58
C GLY A 315 19.63 -10.14 18.18
N LYS A 316 19.35 -11.38 17.82
CA LYS A 316 19.58 -11.93 16.47
C LYS A 316 18.27 -12.14 15.71
N ARG A 317 18.28 -11.81 14.45
CA ARG A 317 17.19 -12.17 13.53
C ARG A 317 17.15 -13.68 13.38
N ILE A 318 16.00 -14.30 13.51
CA ILE A 318 15.79 -15.76 13.45
C ILE A 318 14.92 -16.21 12.27
N VAL A 319 14.49 -15.26 11.45
CA VAL A 319 13.73 -15.54 10.21
C VAL A 319 14.50 -14.94 9.04
N GLU A 320 14.51 -15.66 7.92
CA GLU A 320 15.02 -15.09 6.68
C GLU A 320 14.02 -14.04 6.15
N PRO A 321 14.50 -12.97 5.48
CA PRO A 321 13.62 -12.02 4.83
C PRO A 321 12.87 -12.74 3.70
N GLU A 322 11.57 -12.54 3.66
CA GLU A 322 10.78 -12.94 2.50
C GLU A 322 11.17 -12.10 1.28
N SER A 323 11.09 -12.70 0.10
CA SER A 323 11.25 -11.95 -1.14
C SER A 323 10.12 -10.93 -1.30
N LEU A 324 10.35 -9.88 -2.07
CA LEU A 324 9.30 -8.87 -2.30
C LEU A 324 8.10 -9.47 -3.07
N GLU A 325 8.38 -10.43 -3.95
CA GLU A 325 7.36 -11.17 -4.68
C GLU A 325 6.50 -12.03 -3.75
N ASP A 326 7.10 -12.71 -2.77
CA ASP A 326 6.36 -13.52 -1.79
C ASP A 326 5.46 -12.63 -0.92
N ILE A 327 5.96 -11.47 -0.47
CA ILE A 327 5.17 -10.50 0.28
C ILE A 327 3.99 -10.00 -0.56
N ARG A 328 4.22 -9.68 -1.83
CA ARG A 328 3.17 -9.25 -2.76
C ARG A 328 2.12 -10.34 -2.99
N ALA A 329 2.56 -11.57 -3.25
CA ALA A 329 1.67 -12.72 -3.41
C ALA A 329 0.85 -12.99 -2.14
N TYR A 330 1.45 -12.82 -0.95
CA TYR A 330 0.73 -12.91 0.31
C TYR A 330 -0.37 -11.84 0.43
N VAL A 331 -0.07 -10.58 0.09
CA VAL A 331 -1.07 -9.50 0.10
C VAL A 331 -2.22 -9.78 -0.87
N GLU A 332 -1.91 -10.17 -2.11
CA GLU A 332 -2.93 -10.51 -3.11
C GLU A 332 -3.81 -11.68 -2.64
N LYS A 333 -3.21 -12.72 -2.05
CA LYS A 333 -3.98 -13.82 -1.47
C LYS A 333 -4.91 -13.32 -0.37
N GLN A 334 -4.41 -12.55 0.59
CA GLN A 334 -5.21 -12.01 1.70
C GLN A 334 -6.42 -11.22 1.17
N LEU A 335 -6.19 -10.30 0.24
CA LEU A 335 -7.24 -9.43 -0.30
C LEU A 335 -8.28 -10.18 -1.13
N ASN A 336 -7.87 -11.22 -1.85
CA ASN A 336 -8.76 -11.96 -2.73
C ASN A 336 -9.52 -13.11 -2.04
N THR A 337 -9.06 -13.59 -0.87
CA THR A 337 -9.62 -14.78 -0.24
C THR A 337 -9.98 -14.61 1.24
N GLU A 338 -9.31 -13.73 1.97
CA GLU A 338 -9.47 -13.64 3.42
C GLU A 338 -10.23 -12.38 3.86
N VAL A 339 -9.97 -11.24 3.19
CA VAL A 339 -10.56 -9.93 3.54
C VAL A 339 -11.87 -9.71 2.79
N TRP A 340 -12.95 -9.38 3.51
CA TRP A 340 -14.23 -9.07 2.91
C TRP A 340 -14.16 -7.88 1.95
N GLU A 341 -14.90 -7.93 0.85
CA GLU A 341 -14.98 -6.83 -0.13
C GLU A 341 -15.44 -5.52 0.54
N GLU A 342 -16.35 -5.62 1.51
CA GLU A 342 -16.87 -4.48 2.27
C GLU A 342 -15.80 -3.76 3.07
N GLU A 343 -14.79 -4.46 3.56
CA GLU A 343 -13.66 -3.87 4.30
C GLU A 343 -12.67 -3.17 3.37
N GLN A 344 -12.66 -3.52 2.07
CA GLN A 344 -11.76 -2.95 1.08
C GLN A 344 -12.31 -1.67 0.41
N ARG A 345 -13.51 -1.22 0.74
CA ARG A 345 -14.14 -0.02 0.16
C ARG A 345 -13.35 1.24 0.53
N PHE A 346 -13.30 2.21 -0.40
CA PHE A 346 -12.63 3.50 -0.15
C PHE A 346 -13.41 4.36 0.82
N GLU A 347 -14.71 4.40 0.62
CA GLU A 347 -15.65 5.20 1.40
C GLU A 347 -16.54 4.29 2.21
N ASN A 348 -16.72 4.64 3.46
CA ASN A 348 -17.55 3.89 4.40
C ASN A 348 -17.23 2.38 4.40
N PRO A 349 -15.95 1.99 4.61
CA PRO A 349 -15.58 0.58 4.71
C PRO A 349 -16.26 -0.05 5.93
N HIS A 350 -16.54 -1.35 5.84
CA HIS A 350 -16.95 -2.11 7.02
C HIS A 350 -15.76 -2.19 8.00
N GLU A 351 -16.03 -1.96 9.27
CA GLU A 351 -15.01 -2.00 10.31
C GLU A 351 -14.68 -3.45 10.67
N HIS A 352 -13.40 -3.83 10.55
CA HIS A 352 -12.92 -5.13 11.00
C HIS A 352 -13.04 -5.25 12.52
N TYR A 353 -13.57 -6.35 13.00
CA TYR A 353 -13.84 -6.54 14.41
C TYR A 353 -12.59 -6.93 15.20
N LEU A 354 -12.42 -6.29 16.35
CA LEU A 354 -11.38 -6.62 17.31
C LEU A 354 -12.03 -6.97 18.65
N ASP A 355 -11.92 -8.21 19.05
CA ASP A 355 -12.52 -8.74 20.27
C ASP A 355 -11.43 -9.15 21.29
N MET A 356 -11.84 -9.36 22.53
CA MET A 356 -10.99 -9.83 23.63
C MET A 356 -11.53 -11.10 24.23
N SER A 357 -10.65 -12.03 24.61
CA SER A 357 -11.07 -13.19 25.40
C SER A 357 -11.65 -12.75 26.74
N PRO A 358 -12.60 -13.49 27.35
CA PRO A 358 -13.15 -13.15 28.66
C PRO A 358 -12.06 -12.90 29.73
N ALA A 359 -11.08 -13.79 29.79
CA ALA A 359 -10.00 -13.68 30.75
C ALA A 359 -9.10 -12.46 30.52
N TYR A 360 -8.89 -12.06 29.25
CA TYR A 360 -8.14 -10.83 28.93
C TYR A 360 -8.94 -9.58 29.23
N TYR A 361 -10.25 -9.59 28.91
CA TYR A 361 -11.16 -8.50 29.19
C TYR A 361 -11.27 -8.22 30.68
N GLU A 362 -11.51 -9.26 31.51
CA GLU A 362 -11.55 -9.15 32.98
C GLU A 362 -10.26 -8.53 33.53
N MET A 363 -9.10 -9.05 33.16
CA MET A 363 -7.81 -8.47 33.57
C MET A 363 -7.69 -6.98 33.27
N LYS A 364 -8.11 -6.56 32.06
CA LYS A 364 -8.08 -5.15 31.67
C LYS A 364 -9.03 -4.31 32.51
N MET A 365 -10.23 -4.80 32.77
CA MET A 365 -11.23 -4.08 33.57
C MET A 365 -10.82 -3.98 35.05
N ASP A 366 -10.25 -5.02 35.63
CA ASP A 366 -9.72 -4.99 37.00
C ASP A 366 -8.63 -3.94 37.14
N MET A 367 -7.68 -3.88 36.19
CA MET A 367 -6.63 -2.86 36.20
C MET A 367 -7.17 -1.42 36.05
N LEU A 368 -8.25 -1.24 35.30
CA LEU A 368 -8.91 0.06 35.18
C LEU A 368 -9.61 0.48 36.51
N HIS A 369 -10.21 -0.48 37.19
CA HIS A 369 -10.84 -0.22 38.49
C HIS A 369 -9.81 0.10 39.59
N GLU A 370 -8.76 -0.73 39.71
CA GLU A 370 -7.69 -0.51 40.71
C GLU A 370 -6.97 0.83 40.51
N SER A 371 -6.82 1.29 39.30
CA SER A 371 -6.11 2.56 39.05
C SER A 371 -6.94 3.79 39.33
N ARG A 372 -8.28 3.68 39.47
CA ARG A 372 -9.16 4.75 39.95
C ARG A 372 -9.08 4.95 41.46
N THR A 373 -8.53 3.97 42.17
CA THR A 373 -8.37 4.01 43.64
C THR A 373 -6.99 4.44 44.08
N ARG A 374 -6.07 4.70 43.17
CA ARG A 374 -4.74 5.29 43.40
C ARG A 374 -4.75 6.79 43.12
#